data_bbb77a38e8d97473886c7c8a54ac665e
#
_entry.id   bbb77a38e8d97473886c7c8a54ac665e
#
_cell.length_a   1.000
_cell.length_b   1.000
_cell.length_c   1.000
_cell.angle_alpha   90.00
_cell.angle_beta   90.00
_cell.angle_gamma   90.00
#
_symmetry.space_group_name_H-M   'P 1'
#
loop_
_entity.id
_entity.type
_entity.pdbx_description
1 polymer ?
#
loop_
_entity_poly.entity_id
_entity_poly.type
_entity_poly.pdbx_seq_one_letter_code
_entity_poly.pdbx_strand_id
1 'polypeptide(L)'
;MNSKLALNLSKTSIQLLKKGNKKSWNVLGSVDPSSKNLEKDLDTLKNQAAALSTKRPVVDILLPRELVLSQTIVIEDDFSIEHCKKVTAKRCGLNENEIFIAIGDSSTRSTVPIAAISANSITESRNFVKRAGFRPERYIASSKISGFKKSPVFLNDNSSKRLFDIES
;
A
#
# COMPACT_ATOMS: atom_id res chain seq x y z
N MET A 1 7.85 -22.74 -3.39
CA MET A 1 7.70 -21.44 -2.72
C MET A 1 7.20 -20.39 -3.72
N ASN A 2 6.10 -19.74 -3.39
CA ASN A 2 5.62 -18.66 -4.23
C ASN A 2 6.52 -17.43 -4.09
N SER A 3 6.98 -16.92 -5.21
CA SER A 3 7.76 -15.68 -5.23
C SER A 3 6.91 -14.51 -4.76
N LYS A 4 7.49 -13.64 -3.92
CA LYS A 4 6.80 -12.45 -3.45
C LYS A 4 6.78 -11.42 -4.57
N LEU A 5 5.57 -10.99 -4.93
CA LEU A 5 5.32 -10.05 -6.03
C LEU A 5 4.71 -8.76 -5.51
N ALA A 6 4.96 -7.68 -6.23
CA ALA A 6 4.33 -6.38 -5.97
C ALA A 6 3.98 -5.66 -7.27
N LEU A 7 2.95 -4.83 -7.20
CA LEU A 7 2.63 -3.86 -8.26
C LEU A 7 2.95 -2.48 -7.74
N ASN A 8 3.85 -1.79 -8.43
CA ASN A 8 4.16 -0.40 -8.15
C ASN A 8 3.28 0.49 -9.00
N LEU A 9 2.35 1.19 -8.36
CA LEU A 9 1.41 2.07 -9.03
C LEU A 9 1.96 3.50 -9.04
N SER A 10 2.15 4.06 -10.23
CA SER A 10 2.52 5.45 -10.37
C SER A 10 1.79 6.07 -11.56
N LYS A 11 1.81 7.39 -11.66
CA LYS A 11 1.16 8.11 -12.77
C LYS A 11 1.82 7.84 -14.12
N THR A 12 3.09 7.49 -14.11
CA THR A 12 3.89 7.32 -15.32
C THR A 12 4.13 5.86 -15.68
N SER A 13 3.99 4.94 -14.73
CA SER A 13 4.34 3.55 -14.94
C SER A 13 3.67 2.63 -13.92
N ILE A 14 3.18 1.50 -14.41
CA ILE A 14 2.73 0.39 -13.56
C ILE A 14 3.77 -0.71 -13.71
N GLN A 15 4.44 -1.07 -12.64
CA GLN A 15 5.53 -2.04 -12.67
C GLN A 15 5.19 -3.29 -11.88
N LEU A 16 5.41 -4.46 -12.49
CA LEU A 16 5.39 -5.74 -11.78
C LEU A 16 6.79 -6.00 -11.25
N LEU A 17 6.88 -6.20 -9.94
CA LEU A 17 8.13 -6.39 -9.23
C LEU A 17 8.18 -7.75 -8.57
N LYS A 18 9.38 -8.34 -8.51
CA LYS A 18 9.67 -9.57 -7.78
C LYS A 18 10.71 -9.29 -6.71
N LYS A 19 10.48 -9.77 -5.50
CA LYS A 19 11.44 -9.61 -4.40
C LYS A 19 12.67 -10.50 -4.61
N GLY A 20 13.85 -9.89 -4.63
CA GLY A 20 15.13 -10.57 -4.73
C GLY A 20 15.70 -10.96 -3.38
N ASN A 21 16.84 -11.68 -3.41
CA ASN A 21 17.49 -12.23 -2.21
C ASN A 21 18.01 -11.17 -1.23
N LYS A 22 18.24 -9.94 -1.69
CA LYS A 22 18.80 -8.85 -0.86
C LYS A 22 17.75 -7.82 -0.44
N LYS A 23 16.49 -8.21 -0.28
CA LYS A 23 15.36 -7.32 0.04
C LYS A 23 15.11 -6.24 -1.02
N SER A 24 15.74 -6.33 -2.18
CA SER A 24 15.50 -5.44 -3.31
C SER A 24 14.38 -5.98 -4.20
N TRP A 25 13.71 -5.07 -4.90
CA TRP A 25 12.70 -5.42 -5.89
C TRP A 25 13.31 -5.38 -7.29
N ASN A 26 13.05 -6.42 -8.07
CA ASN A 26 13.46 -6.49 -9.48
C ASN A 26 12.24 -6.27 -10.38
N VAL A 27 12.36 -5.41 -11.38
CA VAL A 27 11.28 -5.15 -12.33
C VAL A 27 11.17 -6.32 -13.31
N LEU A 28 10.00 -6.97 -13.35
CA LEU A 28 9.70 -8.04 -14.30
C LEU A 28 9.02 -7.51 -15.55
N GLY A 29 8.22 -6.46 -15.42
CA GLY A 29 7.53 -5.85 -16.54
C GLY A 29 7.02 -4.48 -16.15
N SER A 30 6.71 -3.67 -17.16
CA SER A 30 6.24 -2.30 -16.97
C SER A 30 5.19 -1.97 -18.03
N VAL A 31 4.17 -1.20 -17.62
CA VAL A 31 3.08 -0.76 -18.49
C VAL A 31 2.88 0.73 -18.30
N ASP A 32 2.63 1.43 -19.42
CA ASP A 32 2.27 2.84 -19.39
C ASP A 32 0.76 2.97 -19.09
N PRO A 33 0.35 3.65 -18.00
CA PRO A 33 -1.06 3.82 -17.66
C PRO A 33 -1.86 4.58 -18.72
N SER A 34 -1.19 5.37 -19.59
CA SER A 34 -1.82 6.11 -20.66
C SER A 34 -1.89 5.34 -21.99
N SER A 35 -1.44 4.09 -22.00
CA SER A 35 -1.45 3.26 -23.21
C SER A 35 -2.88 3.05 -23.73
N LYS A 36 -3.04 3.14 -25.07
CA LYS A 36 -4.31 2.83 -25.72
C LYS A 36 -4.70 1.36 -25.62
N ASN A 37 -3.72 0.49 -25.36
CA ASN A 37 -3.90 -0.96 -25.20
C ASN A 37 -3.69 -1.39 -23.75
N LEU A 38 -4.11 -0.58 -22.79
CA LEU A 38 -3.85 -0.79 -21.37
C LEU A 38 -4.32 -2.17 -20.87
N GLU A 39 -5.52 -2.59 -21.25
CA GLU A 39 -6.07 -3.90 -20.85
C GLU A 39 -5.20 -5.06 -21.33
N LYS A 40 -4.74 -5.00 -22.58
CA LYS A 40 -3.87 -6.00 -23.18
C LYS A 40 -2.50 -6.02 -22.49
N ASP A 41 -1.96 -4.84 -22.21
CA ASP A 41 -0.67 -4.70 -21.53
C ASP A 41 -0.74 -5.23 -20.11
N LEU A 42 -1.84 -4.97 -19.39
CA LEU A 42 -2.09 -5.52 -18.05
C LEU A 42 -2.25 -7.04 -18.06
N ASP A 43 -2.90 -7.61 -19.09
CA ASP A 43 -2.99 -9.05 -19.26
C ASP A 43 -1.61 -9.67 -19.45
N THR A 44 -0.71 -8.99 -20.17
CA THR A 44 0.67 -9.44 -20.32
C THR A 44 1.40 -9.49 -18.96
N LEU A 45 1.25 -8.45 -18.14
CA LEU A 45 1.81 -8.44 -16.77
C LEU A 45 1.22 -9.57 -15.92
N LYS A 46 -0.08 -9.76 -15.99
CA LYS A 46 -0.76 -10.83 -15.24
C LYS A 46 -0.22 -12.20 -15.64
N ASN A 47 -0.03 -12.44 -16.93
CA ASN A 47 0.51 -13.71 -17.44
C ASN A 47 1.96 -13.93 -17.00
N GLN A 48 2.78 -12.89 -16.97
CA GLN A 48 4.13 -12.95 -16.42
C GLN A 48 4.12 -13.34 -14.94
N ALA A 49 3.22 -12.75 -14.15
CA ALA A 49 3.06 -13.07 -12.74
C ALA A 49 2.51 -14.48 -12.53
N ALA A 50 1.55 -14.91 -13.33
CA ALA A 50 0.94 -16.24 -13.25
C ALA A 50 1.93 -17.37 -13.53
N ALA A 51 2.92 -17.12 -14.38
CA ALA A 51 4.01 -18.07 -14.64
C ALA A 51 4.87 -18.34 -13.42
N LEU A 52 4.89 -17.42 -12.44
CA LEU A 52 5.68 -17.51 -11.23
C LEU A 52 4.88 -17.96 -10.00
N SER A 53 3.57 -17.99 -10.07
CA SER A 53 2.72 -18.18 -8.90
C SER A 53 1.47 -19.01 -9.22
N THR A 54 0.34 -18.37 -9.42
CA THR A 54 -0.97 -18.99 -9.65
C THR A 54 -1.76 -18.22 -10.72
N LYS A 55 -2.91 -18.76 -11.12
CA LYS A 55 -3.79 -18.10 -12.09
C LYS A 55 -4.19 -16.68 -11.67
N ARG A 56 -4.30 -16.43 -10.37
CA ARG A 56 -4.60 -15.10 -9.84
C ARG A 56 -3.50 -14.73 -8.84
N PRO A 57 -2.42 -14.10 -9.31
CA PRO A 57 -1.27 -13.81 -8.47
C PRO A 57 -1.59 -12.87 -7.32
N VAL A 58 -1.06 -13.16 -6.14
CA VAL A 58 -1.13 -12.31 -4.96
C VAL A 58 0.00 -11.29 -5.02
N VAL A 59 -0.33 -10.02 -4.86
CA VAL A 59 0.65 -8.93 -4.95
C VAL A 59 0.50 -7.96 -3.78
N ASP A 60 1.63 -7.41 -3.34
CA ASP A 60 1.65 -6.21 -2.52
C ASP A 60 1.44 -5.00 -3.44
N ILE A 61 0.73 -4.01 -2.96
CA ILE A 61 0.50 -2.76 -3.70
C ILE A 61 1.46 -1.71 -3.15
N LEU A 62 2.34 -1.22 -4.00
CA LEU A 62 3.24 -0.11 -3.66
C LEU A 62 2.57 1.20 -4.09
N LEU A 63 2.27 2.04 -3.13
CA LEU A 63 1.51 3.29 -3.34
C LEU A 63 2.45 4.44 -3.62
N PRO A 64 2.13 5.31 -4.61
CA PRO A 64 2.98 6.43 -4.95
C PRO A 64 3.08 7.45 -3.81
N ARG A 65 4.21 8.13 -3.75
CA ARG A 65 4.52 9.10 -2.70
C ARG A 65 3.48 10.23 -2.60
N GLU A 66 2.89 10.62 -3.73
CA GLU A 66 1.90 11.70 -3.81
C GLU A 66 0.61 11.40 -3.04
N LEU A 67 0.29 10.12 -2.85
CA LEU A 67 -0.91 9.71 -2.13
C LEU A 67 -0.70 9.61 -0.62
N VAL A 68 0.54 9.65 -0.17
CA VAL A 68 0.90 9.43 1.24
C VAL A 68 1.25 10.76 1.91
N LEU A 69 0.49 11.09 2.94
CA LEU A 69 0.78 12.24 3.79
C LEU A 69 1.70 11.81 4.93
N SER A 70 2.74 12.59 5.17
CA SER A 70 3.69 12.36 6.26
C SER A 70 3.65 13.54 7.21
N GLN A 71 3.50 13.27 8.51
CA GLN A 71 3.49 14.32 9.53
C GLN A 71 3.99 13.79 10.87
N THR A 72 4.25 14.71 11.79
CA THR A 72 4.63 14.39 13.16
C THR A 72 3.55 14.92 14.11
N ILE A 73 3.12 14.08 15.04
CA ILE A 73 2.13 14.43 16.06
C ILE A 73 2.83 14.56 17.41
N VAL A 74 2.52 15.65 18.12
CA VAL A 74 2.97 15.85 19.50
C VAL A 74 2.02 15.10 20.43
N ILE A 75 2.57 14.29 21.32
CA ILE A 75 1.83 13.54 22.33
C ILE A 75 2.04 14.23 23.68
N GLU A 76 0.98 14.76 24.26
CA GLU A 76 1.01 15.40 25.58
C GLU A 76 0.77 14.44 26.73
N ASP A 77 -0.02 13.39 26.47
CA ASP A 77 -0.43 12.39 27.45
C ASP A 77 -0.17 10.97 26.95
N ASP A 78 -0.96 9.99 27.40
CA ASP A 78 -0.83 8.60 27.02
C ASP A 78 -0.98 8.41 25.49
N PHE A 79 -0.08 7.64 24.91
CA PHE A 79 -0.11 7.31 23.49
C PHE A 79 -1.36 6.49 23.15
N SER A 80 -2.10 6.95 22.14
CA SER A 80 -3.26 6.25 21.59
C SER A 80 -3.26 6.33 20.07
N ILE A 81 -3.37 5.18 19.42
CA ILE A 81 -3.52 5.08 17.95
C ILE A 81 -4.78 5.82 17.50
N GLU A 82 -5.86 5.69 18.25
CA GLU A 82 -7.14 6.36 17.97
C GLU A 82 -6.99 7.88 18.01
N HIS A 83 -6.26 8.40 18.97
CA HIS A 83 -5.99 9.84 19.06
C HIS A 83 -5.17 10.32 17.86
N CYS A 84 -4.12 9.58 17.48
CA CYS A 84 -3.31 9.91 16.30
C CYS A 84 -4.15 9.93 15.03
N LYS A 85 -5.03 8.95 14.86
CA LYS A 85 -5.93 8.87 13.72
C LYS A 85 -6.90 10.04 13.67
N LYS A 86 -7.48 10.39 14.82
CA LYS A 86 -8.41 11.52 14.96
C LYS A 86 -7.75 12.86 14.61
N VAL A 87 -6.57 13.13 15.15
CA VAL A 87 -5.81 14.34 14.87
C VAL A 87 -5.43 14.43 13.40
N THR A 88 -4.96 13.32 12.84
CA THR A 88 -4.54 13.25 11.43
C THR A 88 -5.73 13.47 10.50
N ALA A 89 -6.85 12.81 10.74
CA ALA A 89 -8.07 12.96 9.95
C ALA A 89 -8.55 14.42 9.97
N LYS A 90 -8.57 15.05 11.13
CA LYS A 90 -8.98 16.45 11.28
C LYS A 90 -8.09 17.39 10.47
N ARG A 91 -6.76 17.18 10.49
CA ARG A 91 -5.81 17.98 9.70
C ARG A 91 -6.02 17.80 8.20
N CYS A 92 -6.49 16.64 7.76
CA CYS A 92 -6.77 16.34 6.36
C CYS A 92 -8.18 16.78 5.92
N GLY A 93 -9.03 17.25 6.85
CA GLY A 93 -10.42 17.57 6.55
C GLY A 93 -11.29 16.33 6.29
N LEU A 94 -10.90 15.19 6.85
CA LEU A 94 -11.58 13.90 6.68
C LEU A 94 -12.10 13.37 8.01
N ASN A 95 -13.03 12.41 7.94
CA ASN A 95 -13.46 11.65 9.11
C ASN A 95 -12.47 10.51 9.40
N GLU A 96 -12.49 10.00 10.61
CA GLU A 96 -11.58 8.92 11.03
C GLU A 96 -11.74 7.65 10.18
N ASN A 97 -12.94 7.35 9.70
CA ASN A 97 -13.20 6.20 8.83
C ASN A 97 -12.80 6.41 7.36
N GLU A 98 -12.39 7.62 7.01
CA GLU A 98 -11.95 7.95 5.65
C GLU A 98 -10.43 7.92 5.49
N ILE A 99 -9.69 7.51 6.52
CA ILE A 99 -8.23 7.55 6.54
C ILE A 99 -7.66 6.27 7.13
N PHE A 100 -6.52 5.83 6.59
CA PHE A 100 -5.66 4.80 7.18
C PHE A 100 -4.36 5.45 7.61
N ILE A 101 -3.85 5.06 8.76
CA ILE A 101 -2.58 5.57 9.26
C ILE A 101 -1.60 4.44 9.56
N ALA A 102 -0.31 4.77 9.47
CA ALA A 102 0.77 3.94 9.98
C ALA A 102 1.60 4.79 10.93
N ILE A 103 2.07 4.18 12.00
CA ILE A 103 2.82 4.85 13.06
C ILE A 103 4.27 4.46 12.94
N GLY A 104 5.13 5.46 12.89
CA GLY A 104 6.56 5.26 12.74
C GLY A 104 7.28 5.06 14.07
N ASP A 105 8.59 4.98 13.96
CA ASP A 105 9.47 4.81 15.10
C ASP A 105 9.65 6.15 15.83
N SER A 106 9.29 6.19 17.10
CA SER A 106 9.42 7.39 17.89
C SER A 106 10.89 7.76 18.11
N SER A 107 11.29 8.94 17.66
CA SER A 107 12.64 9.46 17.90
C SER A 107 12.74 10.24 19.22
N THR A 108 11.58 10.65 19.76
CA THR A 108 11.50 11.37 21.04
C THR A 108 10.30 10.86 21.83
N ARG A 109 10.26 11.14 23.13
CA ARG A 109 9.15 10.74 24.02
C ARG A 109 7.85 11.51 23.75
N SER A 110 7.94 12.65 23.06
CA SER A 110 6.82 13.57 22.91
C SER A 110 6.30 13.68 21.47
N THR A 111 6.97 13.07 20.50
CA THR A 111 6.55 13.13 19.09
C THR A 111 6.51 11.78 18.43
N VAL A 112 5.52 11.59 17.56
CA VAL A 112 5.34 10.35 16.80
C VAL A 112 5.20 10.69 15.31
N PRO A 113 6.04 10.09 14.43
CA PRO A 113 5.85 10.23 12.99
C PRO A 113 4.65 9.40 12.52
N ILE A 114 3.83 9.99 11.68
CA ILE A 114 2.62 9.38 11.13
C ILE A 114 2.67 9.45 9.61
N ALA A 115 2.38 8.34 8.96
CA ALA A 115 2.07 8.31 7.54
C ALA A 115 0.58 8.02 7.38
N ALA A 116 -0.08 8.71 6.45
CA ALA A 116 -1.52 8.59 6.26
C ALA A 116 -1.88 8.53 4.78
N ILE A 117 -2.97 7.83 4.48
CA ILE A 117 -3.53 7.76 3.14
C ILE A 117 -5.06 7.72 3.25
N SER A 118 -5.74 8.35 2.28
CA SER A 118 -7.21 8.32 2.26
C SER A 118 -7.73 6.92 1.97
N ALA A 119 -8.83 6.55 2.60
CA ALA A 119 -9.52 5.28 2.32
C ALA A 119 -9.95 5.19 0.85
N ASN A 120 -10.29 6.33 0.23
CA ASN A 120 -10.66 6.40 -1.17
C ASN A 120 -9.50 5.97 -2.08
N SER A 121 -8.27 6.42 -1.80
CA SER A 121 -7.07 6.02 -2.55
C SER A 121 -6.80 4.52 -2.44
N ILE A 122 -7.00 3.94 -1.27
CA ILE A 122 -6.90 2.47 -1.07
C ILE A 122 -7.96 1.75 -1.90
N THR A 123 -9.20 2.20 -1.87
CA THR A 123 -10.31 1.58 -2.62
C THR A 123 -10.06 1.65 -4.13
N GLU A 124 -9.62 2.79 -4.64
CA GLU A 124 -9.30 2.95 -6.06
C GLU A 124 -8.17 2.02 -6.50
N SER A 125 -7.11 1.96 -5.70
CA SER A 125 -5.97 1.07 -5.96
C SER A 125 -6.38 -0.40 -5.94
N ARG A 126 -7.19 -0.79 -4.96
CA ARG A 126 -7.73 -2.15 -4.84
C ARG A 126 -8.55 -2.52 -6.06
N ASN A 127 -9.47 -1.67 -6.47
CA ASN A 127 -10.35 -1.93 -7.61
C ASN A 127 -9.57 -2.05 -8.91
N PHE A 128 -8.58 -1.20 -9.10
CA PHE A 128 -7.68 -1.25 -10.26
C PHE A 128 -6.94 -2.58 -10.32
N VAL A 129 -6.32 -2.99 -9.23
CA VAL A 129 -5.52 -4.22 -9.13
C VAL A 129 -6.39 -5.46 -9.36
N LYS A 130 -7.59 -5.50 -8.80
CA LYS A 130 -8.54 -6.60 -9.01
C LYS A 130 -8.99 -6.69 -10.48
N ARG A 131 -9.28 -5.56 -11.11
CA ARG A 131 -9.66 -5.52 -12.52
C ARG A 131 -8.52 -5.99 -13.44
N ALA A 132 -7.28 -5.70 -13.05
CA ALA A 132 -6.10 -6.16 -13.78
C ALA A 132 -5.85 -7.68 -13.61
N GLY A 133 -6.62 -8.36 -12.76
CA GLY A 133 -6.54 -9.81 -12.57
C GLY A 133 -5.61 -10.27 -11.46
N PHE A 134 -5.18 -9.34 -10.60
CA PHE A 134 -4.35 -9.65 -9.44
C PHE A 134 -5.17 -9.69 -8.15
N ARG A 135 -4.59 -10.30 -7.12
CA ARG A 135 -5.18 -10.34 -5.78
C ARG A 135 -4.33 -9.47 -4.84
N PRO A 136 -4.85 -8.33 -4.38
CA PRO A 136 -4.09 -7.46 -3.48
C PRO A 136 -3.95 -8.08 -2.09
N GLU A 137 -2.80 -7.87 -1.48
CA GLU A 137 -2.52 -8.33 -0.11
C GLU A 137 -2.25 -7.17 0.83
N ARG A 138 -1.15 -6.44 0.62
CA ARG A 138 -0.78 -5.33 1.48
C ARG A 138 -0.65 -4.04 0.68
N TYR A 139 -0.95 -2.91 1.35
CA TYR A 139 -0.82 -1.57 0.76
C TYR A 139 0.31 -0.86 1.46
N ILE A 140 1.40 -0.64 0.75
CA ILE A 140 2.69 -0.20 1.30
C ILE A 140 3.12 1.09 0.60
N ALA A 141 3.68 2.04 1.35
CA ALA A 141 4.30 3.22 0.73
C ALA A 141 5.51 2.80 -0.10
N SER A 142 5.57 3.26 -1.35
CA SER A 142 6.68 2.90 -2.26
C SER A 142 7.98 3.66 -1.94
N SER A 143 7.88 4.80 -1.28
CA SER A 143 9.01 5.64 -0.94
C SER A 143 9.33 5.56 0.54
N LYS A 144 10.60 5.75 0.86
CA LYS A 144 11.07 5.85 2.24
C LYS A 144 10.47 7.11 2.88
N ILE A 145 9.90 6.95 4.07
CA ILE A 145 9.26 8.04 4.81
C ILE A 145 10.07 8.32 6.08
N SER A 146 10.33 9.60 6.34
CA SER A 146 11.06 10.05 7.52
C SER A 146 10.37 9.59 8.80
N GLY A 147 11.13 9.04 9.74
CA GLY A 147 10.61 8.49 10.99
C GLY A 147 10.19 7.03 10.91
N PHE A 148 10.35 6.38 9.76
CA PHE A 148 10.04 4.96 9.57
C PHE A 148 11.28 4.19 9.17
N LYS A 149 11.62 3.16 9.93
CA LYS A 149 12.73 2.23 9.61
C LYS A 149 12.38 1.34 8.42
N LYS A 150 11.10 0.96 8.33
CA LYS A 150 10.55 0.15 7.23
C LYS A 150 9.45 0.93 6.54
N SER A 151 9.18 0.62 5.28
CA SER A 151 8.07 1.23 4.55
C SER A 151 6.75 1.00 5.28
N PRO A 152 5.97 2.05 5.56
CA PRO A 152 4.71 1.89 6.27
C PRO A 152 3.70 1.06 5.50
N VAL A 153 3.02 0.16 6.21
CA VAL A 153 1.92 -0.67 5.69
C VAL A 153 0.62 -0.10 6.24
N PHE A 154 -0.28 0.30 5.34
CA PHE A 154 -1.55 0.94 5.72
C PHE A 154 -2.68 -0.07 5.92
N LEU A 155 -2.70 -1.15 5.16
CA LEU A 155 -3.75 -2.15 5.22
C LEU A 155 -3.23 -3.49 4.74
N ASN A 156 -3.77 -4.57 5.32
CA ASN A 156 -3.56 -5.93 4.88
C ASN A 156 -4.92 -6.58 4.61
N ASP A 157 -5.28 -6.70 3.34
CA ASP A 157 -6.58 -7.25 2.93
C ASP A 157 -6.81 -8.68 3.40
N ASN A 158 -5.77 -9.50 3.46
CA ASN A 158 -5.90 -10.88 3.93
C ASN A 158 -6.27 -10.96 5.41
N SER A 159 -5.69 -10.11 6.24
CA SER A 159 -6.01 -10.06 7.66
C SER A 159 -7.45 -9.62 7.91
N SER A 160 -7.90 -8.60 7.18
CA SER A 160 -9.28 -8.10 7.27
C SER A 160 -10.29 -9.18 6.85
N LYS A 161 -9.99 -9.89 5.76
CA LYS A 161 -10.87 -10.95 5.26
C LYS A 161 -11.01 -12.10 6.24
N ARG A 162 -9.92 -12.50 6.91
CA ARG A 162 -9.94 -13.57 7.92
C ARG A 162 -10.79 -13.19 9.12
N LEU A 163 -10.78 -11.93 9.53
CA LEU A 163 -11.61 -11.44 10.63
C LEU A 163 -13.10 -11.49 10.28
N PHE A 164 -13.47 -11.12 9.07
CA PHE A 164 -14.84 -11.23 8.59
C PHE A 164 -15.31 -12.67 8.43
N ASP A 165 -14.45 -13.56 7.96
CA ASP A 165 -14.76 -14.98 7.79
C ASP A 165 -14.95 -15.70 9.13
N ILE A 166 -14.35 -15.22 10.21
CA ILE A 166 -14.49 -15.77 11.56
C ILE A 166 -15.79 -15.29 12.23
N GLU A 167 -16.24 -14.08 11.92
CA GLU A 167 -17.47 -13.51 12.48
C GLU A 167 -18.74 -13.94 11.73
N SER A 168 -18.61 -14.50 10.56
CA SER A 168 -19.72 -15.03 9.78
C SER A 168 -19.89 -16.53 9.99
#